data_0c145067beac568cd8bc77489ef930dc
#
_entry.id   0c145067beac568cd8bc77489ef930dc
#
_cell.length_a   1.000
_cell.length_b   1.000
_cell.length_c   1.000
_cell.angle_alpha   90.00
_cell.angle_beta   90.00
_cell.angle_gamma   90.00
#
_symmetry.space_group_name_H-M   'P 1'
#
loop_
_entity.id
_entity.type
_entity.pdbx_description
1 polymer ?
#
loop_
_entity_poly.entity_id
_entity_poly.type
_entity_poly.pdbx_seq_one_letter_code
_entity_poly.pdbx_strand_id
1 'polypeptide(L)'
;MKQDIIANCRNALYQILFYGVMIIYFILLFFLLFRKKAAGSFQSVNLIPFHSIGAYLFSDDMVSRAFALSNLLGNIAIFIPMGVYLPLLIRRKSIFVNTICVALISAVVEVLQYIFAVGSADIDDVILNTVGGLIGVSLFRVMELLLKDQTKKAVTVLAPVGGIFSFLILFLVNR
;
A
#
# COMPACT_ATOMS: atom_id res chain seq x y z
N MET A 1 -24.45 -34.07 3.89
CA MET A 1 -24.49 -33.45 5.24
C MET A 1 -23.11 -33.26 5.86
N LYS A 2 -22.28 -34.33 6.12
CA LYS A 2 -20.95 -34.15 6.75
C LYS A 2 -19.93 -33.39 5.85
N GLN A 3 -19.96 -33.64 4.53
CA GLN A 3 -19.09 -32.95 3.56
C GLN A 3 -19.50 -31.47 3.40
N ASP A 4 -20.77 -31.14 3.46
CA ASP A 4 -21.26 -29.77 3.35
C ASP A 4 -20.88 -28.94 4.59
N ILE A 5 -20.92 -29.55 5.79
CA ILE A 5 -20.49 -28.91 7.02
C ILE A 5 -18.98 -28.57 6.95
N ILE A 6 -18.16 -29.53 6.51
CA ILE A 6 -16.71 -29.33 6.37
C ILE A 6 -16.41 -28.24 5.33
N ALA A 7 -17.11 -28.22 4.20
CA ALA A 7 -16.96 -27.19 3.17
C ALA A 7 -17.34 -25.79 3.70
N ASN A 8 -18.44 -25.69 4.46
CA ASN A 8 -18.89 -24.44 5.08
C ASN A 8 -17.90 -23.94 6.13
N CYS A 9 -17.40 -24.81 7.02
CA CYS A 9 -16.37 -24.44 8.00
C CYS A 9 -15.10 -23.94 7.33
N ARG A 10 -14.64 -24.61 6.26
CA ARG A 10 -13.46 -24.20 5.49
C ARG A 10 -13.67 -22.85 4.83
N ASN A 11 -14.83 -22.60 4.24
CA ASN A 11 -15.14 -21.31 3.61
C ASN A 11 -15.22 -20.18 4.65
N ALA A 12 -15.81 -20.44 5.82
CA ALA A 12 -15.82 -19.48 6.94
C ALA A 12 -14.42 -19.14 7.42
N LEU A 13 -13.53 -20.15 7.57
CA LEU A 13 -12.14 -19.94 7.94
C LEU A 13 -11.39 -19.05 6.91
N TYR A 14 -11.56 -19.30 5.61
CA TYR A 14 -10.97 -18.44 4.59
C TYR A 14 -11.47 -17.00 4.65
N GLN A 15 -12.74 -16.79 4.95
CA GLN A 15 -13.29 -15.43 5.10
C GLN A 15 -12.70 -14.74 6.32
N ILE A 16 -12.65 -15.42 7.47
CA ILE A 16 -12.05 -14.88 8.70
C ILE A 16 -10.57 -14.50 8.45
N LEU A 17 -9.80 -15.38 7.82
CA LEU A 17 -8.40 -15.11 7.48
C LEU A 17 -8.27 -13.92 6.52
N PHE A 18 -9.10 -13.86 5.47
CA PHE A 18 -9.08 -12.75 4.50
C PHE A 18 -9.29 -11.39 5.18
N TYR A 19 -10.38 -11.27 5.94
CA TYR A 19 -10.69 -10.00 6.61
C TYR A 19 -9.71 -9.71 7.76
N GLY A 20 -9.26 -10.72 8.49
CA GLY A 20 -8.27 -10.55 9.56
C GLY A 20 -6.95 -10.00 9.04
N VAL A 21 -6.39 -10.60 7.99
CA VAL A 21 -5.13 -10.12 7.38
C VAL A 21 -5.31 -8.74 6.76
N MET A 22 -6.45 -8.50 6.11
CA MET A 22 -6.76 -7.20 5.55
C MET A 22 -6.82 -6.10 6.63
N ILE A 23 -7.50 -6.36 7.75
CA ILE A 23 -7.59 -5.42 8.87
C ILE A 23 -6.20 -5.15 9.46
N ILE A 24 -5.40 -6.19 9.69
CA ILE A 24 -4.02 -6.05 10.17
C ILE A 24 -3.21 -5.18 9.22
N TYR A 25 -3.32 -5.41 7.91
CA TYR A 25 -2.65 -4.58 6.91
C TYR A 25 -3.05 -3.10 7.02
N PHE A 26 -4.35 -2.79 7.08
CA PHE A 26 -4.82 -1.40 7.20
C PHE A 26 -4.40 -0.74 8.51
N ILE A 27 -4.36 -1.48 9.61
CA ILE A 27 -3.83 -0.99 10.89
C ILE A 27 -2.34 -0.67 10.76
N LEU A 28 -1.54 -1.57 10.19
CA LEU A 28 -0.12 -1.35 9.97
C LEU A 28 0.13 -0.18 9.02
N LEU A 29 -0.64 -0.09 7.92
CA LEU A 29 -0.57 1.02 6.98
C LEU A 29 -0.85 2.35 7.69
N PHE A 30 -1.90 2.41 8.52
CA PHE A 30 -2.21 3.59 9.32
C PHE A 30 -1.05 3.98 10.23
N PHE A 31 -0.49 3.04 11.00
CA PHE A 31 0.65 3.31 11.87
C PHE A 31 1.89 3.78 11.09
N LEU A 32 2.16 3.20 9.92
CA LEU A 32 3.29 3.60 9.09
C LEU A 32 3.13 5.02 8.53
N LEU A 33 1.94 5.32 7.99
CA LEU A 33 1.66 6.61 7.38
C LEU A 33 1.58 7.74 8.42
N PHE A 34 1.02 7.48 9.60
CA PHE A 34 0.85 8.47 10.67
C PHE A 34 1.95 8.41 11.73
N ARG A 35 3.04 7.68 11.46
CA ARG A 35 4.23 7.72 12.33
C ARG A 35 4.86 9.10 12.25
N LYS A 36 4.98 9.75 13.43
CA LYS A 36 5.56 11.09 13.54
C LYS A 36 6.99 11.11 12.96
N LYS A 37 7.24 11.93 11.97
CA LYS A 37 8.59 12.22 11.48
C LYS A 37 9.38 12.92 12.60
N ALA A 38 10.71 12.82 12.57
CA ALA A 38 11.57 13.32 13.64
C ALA A 38 11.24 14.76 14.06
N ALA A 39 11.40 15.06 15.35
CA ALA A 39 11.19 16.40 15.88
C ALA A 39 12.05 17.42 15.14
N GLY A 40 11.44 18.42 14.50
CA GLY A 40 12.12 19.43 13.68
C GLY A 40 11.76 19.39 12.18
N SER A 41 10.97 18.42 11.72
CA SER A 41 10.42 18.48 10.36
C SER A 41 9.37 19.60 10.30
N PHE A 42 9.68 20.66 9.54
CA PHE A 42 8.73 21.73 9.29
C PHE A 42 7.55 21.20 8.47
N GLN A 43 6.34 21.67 8.82
CA GLN A 43 5.18 21.49 7.94
C GLN A 43 5.49 22.21 6.62
N SER A 44 5.62 21.45 5.56
CA SER A 44 5.82 21.98 4.21
C SER A 44 4.80 21.38 3.26
N VAL A 45 4.51 22.10 2.20
CA VAL A 45 3.64 21.62 1.12
C VAL A 45 4.46 21.65 -0.16
N ASN A 46 4.66 20.49 -0.76
CA ASN A 46 5.30 20.36 -2.06
C ASN A 46 4.26 19.88 -3.09
N LEU A 47 3.88 20.76 -3.99
CA LEU A 47 2.94 20.47 -5.09
C LEU A 47 3.63 20.38 -6.44
N ILE A 48 4.98 20.44 -6.49
CA ILE A 48 5.73 20.32 -7.72
C ILE A 48 6.07 18.85 -7.96
N PRO A 49 5.49 18.20 -8.97
CA PRO A 49 5.76 16.79 -9.25
C PRO A 49 7.25 16.54 -9.50
N PHE A 50 7.75 15.44 -8.96
CA PHE A 50 9.13 14.96 -9.06
C PHE A 50 10.20 15.89 -8.43
N HIS A 51 9.79 16.91 -7.68
CA HIS A 51 10.71 17.83 -7.03
C HIS A 51 11.52 17.13 -5.92
N SER A 52 10.83 16.48 -4.99
CA SER A 52 11.46 15.76 -3.89
C SER A 52 12.26 14.56 -4.39
N ILE A 53 11.71 13.79 -5.32
CA ILE A 53 12.39 12.65 -5.95
C ILE A 53 13.67 13.14 -6.67
N GLY A 54 13.58 14.20 -7.47
CA GLY A 54 14.71 14.74 -8.23
C GLY A 54 15.79 15.31 -7.32
N ALA A 55 15.43 16.14 -6.34
CA ALA A 55 16.36 16.75 -5.42
C ALA A 55 17.23 15.73 -4.67
N TYR A 56 16.64 14.59 -4.30
CA TYR A 56 17.35 13.55 -3.57
C TYR A 56 18.11 12.57 -4.46
N LEU A 57 17.52 12.12 -5.58
CA LEU A 57 18.17 11.15 -6.48
C LEU A 57 19.42 11.72 -7.17
N PHE A 58 19.41 13.02 -7.46
CA PHE A 58 20.55 13.73 -8.09
C PHE A 58 21.45 14.44 -7.07
N SER A 59 21.26 14.21 -5.77
CA SER A 59 22.17 14.69 -4.72
C SER A 59 23.56 14.06 -4.89
N ASP A 60 24.63 14.82 -4.62
CA ASP A 60 25.99 14.28 -4.60
C ASP A 60 26.26 13.41 -3.36
N ASP A 61 25.43 13.52 -2.34
CA ASP A 61 25.55 12.76 -1.10
C ASP A 61 24.91 11.36 -1.22
N MET A 62 25.72 10.32 -1.00
CA MET A 62 25.29 8.92 -1.07
C MET A 62 24.23 8.58 -0.01
N VAL A 63 24.29 9.19 1.18
CA VAL A 63 23.34 8.95 2.27
C VAL A 63 21.96 9.50 1.87
N SER A 64 21.93 10.71 1.30
CA SER A 64 20.70 11.34 0.80
C SER A 64 20.06 10.52 -0.33
N ARG A 65 20.87 9.97 -1.25
CA ARG A 65 20.36 9.06 -2.32
C ARG A 65 19.78 7.76 -1.74
N ALA A 66 20.46 7.13 -0.80
CA ALA A 66 19.96 5.91 -0.17
C ALA A 66 18.64 6.15 0.55
N PHE A 67 18.53 7.27 1.26
CA PHE A 67 17.30 7.69 1.92
C PHE A 67 16.15 7.92 0.92
N ALA A 68 16.44 8.60 -0.20
CA ALA A 68 15.47 8.84 -1.26
C ALA A 68 14.95 7.55 -1.89
N LEU A 69 15.87 6.64 -2.24
CA LEU A 69 15.49 5.33 -2.80
C LEU A 69 14.63 4.54 -1.82
N SER A 70 14.96 4.61 -0.54
CA SER A 70 14.22 3.98 0.53
C SER A 70 12.80 4.52 0.65
N ASN A 71 12.62 5.83 0.61
CA ASN A 71 11.32 6.49 0.64
C ASN A 71 10.49 6.13 -0.61
N LEU A 72 11.10 6.20 -1.79
CA LEU A 72 10.48 5.85 -3.06
C LEU A 72 9.99 4.40 -3.08
N LEU A 73 10.86 3.45 -2.76
CA LEU A 73 10.52 2.03 -2.73
C LEU A 73 9.51 1.72 -1.61
N GLY A 74 9.64 2.39 -0.46
CA GLY A 74 8.74 2.25 0.66
C GLY A 74 7.30 2.64 0.29
N ASN A 75 7.09 3.83 -0.26
CA ASN A 75 5.78 4.33 -0.65
C ASN A 75 5.14 3.43 -1.71
N ILE A 76 5.89 3.00 -2.72
CA ILE A 76 5.39 2.04 -3.71
C ILE A 76 4.99 0.72 -3.02
N ALA A 77 5.89 0.14 -2.22
CA ALA A 77 5.71 -1.19 -1.64
C ALA A 77 4.49 -1.28 -0.71
N ILE A 78 4.29 -0.25 0.14
CA ILE A 78 3.19 -0.26 1.12
C ILE A 78 1.80 -0.14 0.46
N PHE A 79 1.70 0.42 -0.76
CA PHE A 79 0.43 0.55 -1.47
C PHE A 79 0.12 -0.61 -2.43
N ILE A 80 1.08 -1.51 -2.70
CA ILE A 80 0.81 -2.73 -3.50
C ILE A 80 -0.31 -3.57 -2.89
N PRO A 81 -0.32 -3.93 -1.58
CA PRO A 81 -1.41 -4.70 -1.00
C PRO A 81 -2.75 -3.99 -1.07
N MET A 82 -2.79 -2.66 -0.92
CA MET A 82 -4.02 -1.87 -1.09
C MET A 82 -4.59 -2.08 -2.50
N GLY A 83 -3.75 -2.00 -3.54
CA GLY A 83 -4.16 -2.25 -4.92
C GLY A 83 -4.69 -3.66 -5.16
N VAL A 84 -4.19 -4.66 -4.42
CA VAL A 84 -4.69 -6.05 -4.49
C VAL A 84 -6.04 -6.20 -3.78
N TYR A 85 -6.23 -5.56 -2.62
CA TYR A 85 -7.48 -5.68 -1.84
C TYR A 85 -8.63 -4.85 -2.41
N LEU A 86 -8.34 -3.68 -2.98
CA LEU A 86 -9.35 -2.71 -3.39
C LEU A 86 -10.37 -3.26 -4.39
N PRO A 87 -9.98 -3.99 -5.48
CA PRO A 87 -10.94 -4.59 -6.42
C PRO A 87 -11.91 -5.58 -5.75
N LEU A 88 -11.46 -6.29 -4.71
CA LEU A 88 -12.29 -7.22 -3.95
C LEU A 88 -13.28 -6.49 -3.03
N LEU A 89 -12.88 -5.35 -2.47
CA LEU A 89 -13.71 -4.54 -1.58
C LEU A 89 -14.80 -3.80 -2.33
N ILE A 90 -14.43 -3.06 -3.39
CA ILE A 90 -15.40 -2.24 -4.15
C ILE A 90 -16.10 -3.04 -5.25
N ARG A 91 -15.72 -4.32 -5.45
CA ARG A 91 -16.27 -5.22 -6.46
C ARG A 91 -16.23 -4.66 -7.89
N ARG A 92 -15.20 -3.88 -8.19
CA ARG A 92 -14.96 -3.27 -9.50
C ARG A 92 -13.71 -3.85 -10.13
N LYS A 93 -13.83 -4.30 -11.39
CA LYS A 93 -12.73 -4.96 -12.12
C LYS A 93 -11.90 -3.99 -12.98
N SER A 94 -12.31 -2.75 -13.13
CA SER A 94 -11.60 -1.74 -13.91
C SER A 94 -10.30 -1.35 -13.22
N ILE A 95 -9.16 -1.52 -13.90
CA ILE A 95 -7.85 -1.09 -13.42
C ILE A 95 -7.88 0.43 -13.21
N PHE A 96 -8.40 1.18 -14.17
CA PHE A 96 -8.47 2.64 -14.10
C PHE A 96 -9.24 3.14 -12.87
N VAL A 97 -10.45 2.61 -12.63
CA VAL A 97 -11.27 3.02 -11.48
C VAL A 97 -10.56 2.71 -10.15
N ASN A 98 -9.98 1.51 -10.03
CA ASN A 98 -9.27 1.13 -8.80
C ASN A 98 -8.04 2.00 -8.58
N THR A 99 -7.27 2.31 -9.63
CA THR A 99 -6.09 3.19 -9.54
C THR A 99 -6.49 4.61 -9.12
N ILE A 100 -7.56 5.18 -9.69
CA ILE A 100 -8.09 6.48 -9.23
C ILE A 100 -8.49 6.42 -7.76
N CYS A 101 -9.16 5.36 -7.32
CA CYS A 101 -9.51 5.22 -5.90
C CYS A 101 -8.26 5.20 -5.00
N VAL A 102 -7.19 4.50 -5.40
CA VAL A 102 -5.92 4.54 -4.67
C VAL A 102 -5.34 5.96 -4.62
N ALA A 103 -5.31 6.66 -5.75
CA ALA A 103 -4.81 8.04 -5.83
C ALA A 103 -5.59 8.98 -4.90
N LEU A 104 -6.91 8.87 -4.87
CA LEU A 104 -7.76 9.66 -3.98
C LEU A 104 -7.51 9.33 -2.51
N ILE A 105 -7.38 8.05 -2.15
CA ILE A 105 -7.05 7.63 -0.79
C ILE A 105 -5.69 8.20 -0.39
N SER A 106 -4.68 8.09 -1.26
CA SER A 106 -3.35 8.63 -1.00
C SER A 106 -3.38 10.15 -0.81
N ALA A 107 -4.08 10.88 -1.67
CA ALA A 107 -4.22 12.34 -1.53
C ALA A 107 -4.90 12.73 -0.21
N VAL A 108 -5.93 11.99 0.23
CA VAL A 108 -6.57 12.22 1.53
C VAL A 108 -5.59 11.96 2.68
N VAL A 109 -4.77 10.90 2.57
CA VAL A 109 -3.74 10.61 3.58
C VAL A 109 -2.74 11.76 3.69
N GLU A 110 -2.22 12.28 2.59
CA GLU A 110 -1.28 13.43 2.58
C GLU A 110 -1.89 14.67 3.26
N VAL A 111 -3.15 14.98 2.94
CA VAL A 111 -3.87 16.09 3.60
C VAL A 111 -4.00 15.85 5.10
N LEU A 112 -4.34 14.63 5.51
CA LEU A 112 -4.46 14.29 6.94
C LEU A 112 -3.11 14.34 7.65
N GLN A 113 -2.02 13.87 7.04
CA GLN A 113 -0.67 13.97 7.60
C GLN A 113 -0.26 15.43 7.83
N TYR A 114 -0.60 16.31 6.89
CA TYR A 114 -0.37 17.74 7.03
C TYR A 114 -1.21 18.34 8.17
N ILE A 115 -2.52 18.06 8.22
CA ILE A 115 -3.43 18.58 9.26
C ILE A 115 -2.99 18.13 10.66
N PHE A 116 -2.60 16.87 10.83
CA PHE A 116 -2.15 16.33 12.12
C PHE A 116 -0.69 16.66 12.45
N ALA A 117 0.01 17.41 11.61
CA ALA A 117 1.43 17.77 11.79
C ALA A 117 2.34 16.54 12.01
N VAL A 118 2.05 15.42 11.33
CA VAL A 118 2.86 14.21 11.38
C VAL A 118 3.76 14.04 10.16
N GLY A 119 3.58 14.89 9.12
CA GLY A 119 4.35 14.91 7.89
C GLY A 119 4.17 16.19 7.09
N SER A 120 4.83 16.27 5.95
CA SER A 120 4.62 17.28 4.89
C SER A 120 3.67 16.73 3.85
N ALA A 121 2.79 17.57 3.28
CA ALA A 121 2.00 17.17 2.12
C ALA A 121 2.89 17.18 0.87
N ASP A 122 3.11 16.03 0.26
CA ASP A 122 4.00 15.88 -0.90
C ASP A 122 3.27 15.17 -2.05
N ILE A 123 3.18 15.83 -3.19
CA ILE A 123 2.58 15.26 -4.39
C ILE A 123 3.36 14.04 -4.91
N ASP A 124 4.66 13.98 -4.66
CA ASP A 124 5.50 12.85 -5.05
C ASP A 124 5.09 11.58 -4.29
N ASP A 125 4.73 11.69 -3.01
CA ASP A 125 4.22 10.57 -2.22
C ASP A 125 2.86 10.09 -2.77
N VAL A 126 1.98 11.00 -3.21
CA VAL A 126 0.72 10.60 -3.89
C VAL A 126 1.01 9.84 -5.19
N ILE A 127 1.97 10.29 -5.98
CA ILE A 127 2.36 9.64 -7.24
C ILE A 127 2.91 8.23 -6.96
N LEU A 128 3.85 8.10 -6.02
CA LEU A 128 4.49 6.83 -5.67
C LEU A 128 3.49 5.82 -5.10
N ASN A 129 2.63 6.25 -4.19
CA ASN A 129 1.55 5.45 -3.63
C ASN A 129 0.58 4.97 -4.72
N THR A 130 0.26 5.85 -5.69
CA THR A 130 -0.60 5.51 -6.84
C THR A 130 0.08 4.48 -7.75
N VAL A 131 1.37 4.61 -8.00
CA VAL A 131 2.15 3.61 -8.76
C VAL A 131 2.13 2.26 -8.04
N GLY A 132 2.35 2.24 -6.72
CA GLY A 132 2.23 1.02 -5.92
C GLY A 132 0.85 0.37 -6.03
N GLY A 133 -0.20 1.19 -5.89
CA GLY A 133 -1.57 0.73 -6.07
C GLY A 133 -1.87 0.19 -7.47
N LEU A 134 -1.38 0.85 -8.52
CA LEU A 134 -1.51 0.38 -9.91
C LEU A 134 -0.84 -0.99 -10.11
N ILE A 135 0.36 -1.18 -9.56
CA ILE A 135 1.06 -2.48 -9.57
C ILE A 135 0.17 -3.53 -8.87
N GLY A 136 -0.36 -3.22 -7.69
CA GLY A 136 -1.23 -4.12 -6.94
C GLY A 136 -2.53 -4.49 -7.68
N VAL A 137 -3.21 -3.51 -8.28
CA VAL A 137 -4.41 -3.74 -9.11
C VAL A 137 -4.08 -4.60 -10.32
N SER A 138 -2.94 -4.36 -10.96
CA SER A 138 -2.47 -5.14 -12.12
C SER A 138 -2.17 -6.59 -11.73
N LEU A 139 -1.49 -6.81 -10.61
CA LEU A 139 -1.26 -8.14 -10.03
C LEU A 139 -2.59 -8.86 -9.74
N PHE A 140 -3.55 -8.17 -9.12
CA PHE A 140 -4.87 -8.73 -8.89
C PHE A 140 -5.55 -9.15 -10.20
N ARG A 141 -5.48 -8.35 -11.26
CA ARG A 141 -6.07 -8.67 -12.56
C ARG A 141 -5.42 -9.90 -13.20
N VAL A 142 -4.09 -10.00 -13.13
CA VAL A 142 -3.37 -11.20 -13.60
C VAL A 142 -3.82 -12.43 -12.81
N MET A 143 -3.90 -12.33 -11.48
CA MET A 143 -4.39 -13.42 -10.64
C MET A 143 -5.84 -13.80 -10.99
N GLU A 144 -6.71 -12.83 -11.25
CA GLU A 144 -8.10 -13.08 -11.63
C GLU A 144 -8.22 -13.82 -12.98
N LEU A 145 -7.38 -13.46 -13.96
CA LEU A 145 -7.35 -14.13 -15.26
C LEU A 145 -6.85 -15.58 -15.15
N LEU A 146 -5.84 -15.82 -14.31
CA LEU A 146 -5.23 -17.14 -14.15
C LEU A 146 -6.02 -18.06 -13.22
N LEU A 147 -6.52 -17.54 -12.10
CA LEU A 147 -7.07 -18.33 -10.99
C LEU A 147 -8.61 -18.27 -10.90
N LYS A 148 -9.25 -17.37 -11.65
CA LYS A 148 -10.73 -17.21 -11.70
C LYS A 148 -11.36 -17.23 -10.29
N ASP A 149 -12.20 -18.23 -9.99
CA ASP A 149 -12.90 -18.36 -8.72
C ASP A 149 -11.98 -18.60 -7.51
N GLN A 150 -10.74 -19.02 -7.75
CA GLN A 150 -9.74 -19.23 -6.69
C GLN A 150 -8.99 -17.94 -6.30
N THR A 151 -9.17 -16.84 -7.03
CA THR A 151 -8.44 -15.58 -6.83
C THR A 151 -8.53 -15.09 -5.39
N LYS A 152 -9.72 -15.06 -4.80
CA LYS A 152 -9.90 -14.61 -3.40
C LYS A 152 -9.11 -15.48 -2.42
N LYS A 153 -9.09 -16.81 -2.64
CA LYS A 153 -8.31 -17.73 -1.79
C LYS A 153 -6.81 -17.50 -1.95
N ALA A 154 -6.35 -17.31 -3.19
CA ALA A 154 -4.94 -17.02 -3.48
C ALA A 154 -4.51 -15.69 -2.84
N VAL A 155 -5.32 -14.63 -2.93
CA VAL A 155 -5.07 -13.35 -2.24
C VAL A 155 -5.00 -13.55 -0.74
N THR A 156 -5.89 -14.36 -0.14
CA THR A 156 -5.88 -14.63 1.31
C THR A 156 -4.58 -15.28 1.76
N VAL A 157 -3.99 -16.15 0.94
CA VAL A 157 -2.73 -16.84 1.28
C VAL A 157 -1.50 -15.99 0.98
N LEU A 158 -1.50 -15.26 -0.13
CA LEU A 158 -0.33 -14.51 -0.61
C LEU A 158 -0.22 -13.11 0.01
N ALA A 159 -1.34 -12.47 0.36
CA ALA A 159 -1.33 -11.12 0.91
C ALA A 159 -0.56 -11.00 2.24
N PRO A 160 -0.63 -11.94 3.20
CA PRO A 160 0.23 -11.92 4.38
C PRO A 160 1.72 -11.91 4.05
N VAL A 161 2.12 -12.72 3.07
CA VAL A 161 3.53 -12.78 2.61
C VAL A 161 3.96 -11.44 2.04
N GLY A 162 3.13 -10.84 1.17
CA GLY A 162 3.38 -9.51 0.61
C GLY A 162 3.42 -8.42 1.69
N GLY A 163 2.52 -8.47 2.67
CA GLY A 163 2.49 -7.53 3.80
C GLY A 163 3.72 -7.64 4.69
N ILE A 164 4.14 -8.86 5.04
CA ILE A 164 5.38 -9.11 5.82
C ILE A 164 6.60 -8.61 5.04
N PHE A 165 6.66 -8.87 3.75
CA PHE A 165 7.76 -8.42 2.89
C PHE A 165 7.84 -6.89 2.81
N SER A 166 6.71 -6.22 2.62
CA SER A 166 6.61 -4.75 2.63
C SER A 166 7.05 -4.18 3.98
N PHE A 167 6.61 -4.80 5.08
CA PHE A 167 7.01 -4.39 6.43
C PHE A 167 8.51 -4.58 6.68
N LEU A 168 9.10 -5.68 6.23
CA LEU A 168 10.55 -5.94 6.34
C LEU A 168 11.38 -4.93 5.54
N ILE A 169 10.95 -4.59 4.31
CA ILE A 169 11.60 -3.54 3.52
C ILE A 169 11.61 -2.23 4.31
N LEU A 170 10.45 -1.82 4.81
CA LEU A 170 10.33 -0.58 5.58
C LEU A 170 11.15 -0.60 6.87
N PHE A 171 11.21 -1.73 7.56
CA PHE A 171 12.00 -1.89 8.77
C PHE A 171 13.51 -1.78 8.49
N LEU A 172 13.98 -2.41 7.41
CA LEU A 172 15.39 -2.37 7.01
C LEU A 172 15.81 -0.97 6.51
N VAL A 173 14.89 -0.30 5.83
CA VAL A 173 15.09 1.04 5.26
C VAL A 173 15.08 2.14 6.32
N ASN A 174 14.35 1.97 7.42
CA ASN A 174 14.25 2.95 8.51
C ASN A 174 15.19 2.66 9.69
N ARG A 175 16.19 1.80 9.52
CA ARG A 175 17.28 1.56 10.46
C ARG A 175 18.49 2.42 10.13
#